data_715906613c2317427f4c537494aeb8ab
#
_entry.id   715906613c2317427f4c537494aeb8ab
#
_cell.length_a   1.000
_cell.length_b   1.000
_cell.length_c   1.000
_cell.angle_alpha   90.00
_cell.angle_beta   90.00
_cell.angle_gamma   90.00
#
_symmetry.space_group_name_H-M   'P 1'
#
loop_
_entity.id
_entity.type
_entity.pdbx_description
1 polymer ?
#
loop_
_entity_poly.entity_id
_entity_poly.type
_entity_poly.pdbx_seq_one_letter_code
_entity_poly.pdbx_strand_id
1 'polypeptide(L)'
;MTAHAVKETEKRWDRLDGLVHSVAFAPADALGGQFLNTPWESVATALQVSAFSFKEMARGFLPLMREHGGSMVTLDFDNSTSAWPKYDWMGVSKAALESVTRYLARDLGRYKIRVNAVCAGPLATLAASGIPGFKDFEEVWEKRAPLGWSLQDKSPVGRAVAVLLSDHLDMTTGELLHVDGGYHAMGTELPPAD
;
A
#
# COMPACT_ATOMS: atom_id res chain seq x y z
N MET A 1 6.10 -1.67 -18.56
CA MET A 1 6.96 -1.43 -17.38
C MET A 1 7.32 -2.73 -16.68
N THR A 2 6.39 -3.53 -16.20
CA THR A 2 6.65 -4.79 -15.48
C THR A 2 7.51 -5.80 -16.26
N ALA A 3 7.19 -6.03 -17.55
CA ALA A 3 7.96 -6.97 -18.38
C ALA A 3 9.43 -6.57 -18.58
N HIS A 4 9.75 -5.28 -18.60
CA HIS A 4 11.14 -4.81 -18.66
C HIS A 4 11.85 -5.06 -17.33
N ALA A 5 11.21 -4.74 -16.20
CA ALA A 5 11.77 -4.98 -14.87
C ALA A 5 12.06 -6.47 -14.64
N VAL A 6 11.15 -7.37 -15.03
CA VAL A 6 11.35 -8.82 -14.95
C VAL A 6 12.59 -9.25 -15.74
N LYS A 7 12.71 -8.84 -17.01
CA LYS A 7 13.86 -9.17 -17.86
C LYS A 7 15.19 -8.66 -17.30
N GLU A 8 15.21 -7.46 -16.73
CA GLU A 8 16.42 -6.92 -16.10
C GLU A 8 16.80 -7.65 -14.81
N THR A 9 15.80 -8.15 -14.08
CA THR A 9 16.02 -8.96 -12.88
C THR A 9 16.57 -10.35 -13.23
N GLU A 10 15.99 -11.03 -14.22
CA GLU A 10 16.41 -12.35 -14.71
C GLU A 10 17.85 -12.36 -15.23
N LYS A 11 18.38 -11.21 -15.70
CA LYS A 11 19.79 -11.10 -16.08
C LYS A 11 20.77 -11.13 -14.91
N ARG A 12 20.28 -10.88 -13.69
CA ARG A 12 21.12 -10.68 -12.49
C ARG A 12 20.93 -11.78 -11.45
N TRP A 13 19.72 -12.33 -11.37
CA TRP A 13 19.34 -13.28 -10.33
C TRP A 13 18.46 -14.38 -10.90
N ASP A 14 18.76 -15.60 -10.53
CA ASP A 14 17.97 -16.78 -10.88
C ASP A 14 16.80 -17.00 -9.91
N ARG A 15 16.79 -16.26 -8.80
CA ARG A 15 15.82 -16.38 -7.71
C ARG A 15 15.51 -15.03 -7.10
N LEU A 16 14.26 -14.87 -6.64
CA LEU A 16 13.83 -13.79 -5.75
C LEU A 16 13.15 -14.37 -4.52
N ASP A 17 13.53 -13.88 -3.34
CA ASP A 17 12.94 -14.24 -2.04
C ASP A 17 11.92 -13.21 -1.58
N GLY A 18 12.02 -11.96 -2.06
CA GLY A 18 11.14 -10.86 -1.68
C GLY A 18 10.84 -9.89 -2.80
N LEU A 19 9.62 -9.34 -2.78
CA LEU A 19 9.16 -8.32 -3.71
C LEU A 19 8.40 -7.24 -2.95
N VAL A 20 8.76 -5.98 -3.17
CA VAL A 20 8.03 -4.82 -2.65
C VAL A 20 7.34 -4.07 -3.78
N HIS A 21 6.02 -3.95 -3.68
CA HIS A 21 5.23 -3.09 -4.53
C HIS A 21 4.99 -1.75 -3.83
N SER A 22 5.70 -0.71 -4.27
CA SER A 22 5.57 0.67 -3.77
C SER A 22 5.21 1.61 -4.91
N VAL A 23 4.13 1.28 -5.62
CA VAL A 23 3.68 2.01 -6.82
C VAL A 23 2.26 2.48 -6.61
N ALA A 24 2.02 3.78 -6.78
CA ALA A 24 0.70 4.37 -6.81
C ALA A 24 0.71 5.63 -7.68
N PHE A 25 -0.39 5.86 -8.38
CA PHE A 25 -0.61 7.07 -9.15
C PHE A 25 -2.10 7.26 -9.40
N ALA A 26 -2.57 8.50 -9.30
CA ALA A 26 -3.87 8.93 -9.80
C ALA A 26 -3.71 10.26 -10.53
N PRO A 27 -4.41 10.48 -11.67
CA PRO A 27 -4.51 11.80 -12.27
C PRO A 27 -5.06 12.84 -11.29
N ALA A 28 -4.72 14.11 -11.50
CA ALA A 28 -5.10 15.19 -10.57
C ALA A 28 -6.62 15.36 -10.42
N ASP A 29 -7.39 15.09 -11.46
CA ASP A 29 -8.86 15.11 -11.47
C ASP A 29 -9.51 13.90 -10.78
N ALA A 30 -8.72 12.90 -10.41
CA ALA A 30 -9.14 11.76 -9.60
C ALA A 30 -8.87 11.95 -8.09
N LEU A 31 -8.47 13.17 -7.69
CA LEU A 31 -8.15 13.63 -6.35
C LEU A 31 -8.79 14.99 -6.08
N GLY A 32 -8.69 15.49 -4.85
CA GLY A 32 -9.01 16.88 -4.53
C GLY A 32 -10.48 17.19 -4.28
N GLY A 33 -11.33 16.18 -4.07
CA GLY A 33 -12.76 16.36 -3.76
C GLY A 33 -13.67 16.39 -5.00
N GLN A 34 -13.19 15.87 -6.13
CA GLN A 34 -13.95 15.82 -7.39
C GLN A 34 -14.56 14.44 -7.69
N PHE A 35 -14.77 13.63 -6.67
CA PHE A 35 -15.16 12.21 -6.80
C PHE A 35 -16.26 11.93 -7.82
N LEU A 36 -17.36 12.70 -7.79
CA LEU A 36 -18.51 12.52 -8.69
C LEU A 36 -18.26 12.98 -10.14
N ASN A 37 -17.26 13.84 -10.34
CA ASN A 37 -16.97 14.46 -11.64
C ASN A 37 -15.77 13.84 -12.36
N THR A 38 -15.09 12.88 -11.73
CA THR A 38 -13.91 12.24 -12.30
C THR A 38 -14.27 11.42 -13.54
N PRO A 39 -13.64 11.66 -14.69
CA PRO A 39 -13.88 10.87 -15.91
C PRO A 39 -13.33 9.44 -15.76
N TRP A 40 -13.97 8.51 -16.47
CA TRP A 40 -13.60 7.09 -16.42
C TRP A 40 -12.12 6.82 -16.74
N GLU A 41 -11.55 7.53 -17.69
CA GLU A 41 -10.15 7.38 -18.09
C GLU A 41 -9.20 7.64 -16.93
N SER A 42 -9.49 8.62 -16.08
CA SER A 42 -8.72 8.92 -14.87
C SER A 42 -8.92 7.87 -13.78
N VAL A 43 -10.15 7.39 -13.60
CA VAL A 43 -10.47 6.28 -12.71
C VAL A 43 -9.74 5.00 -13.13
N ALA A 44 -9.81 4.65 -14.42
CA ALA A 44 -9.15 3.48 -14.97
C ALA A 44 -7.62 3.54 -14.77
N THR A 45 -7.02 4.72 -14.98
CA THR A 45 -5.59 4.96 -14.74
C THR A 45 -5.23 4.77 -13.28
N ALA A 46 -6.02 5.33 -12.34
CA ALA A 46 -5.78 5.20 -10.91
C ALA A 46 -5.83 3.72 -10.47
N LEU A 47 -6.85 2.97 -10.86
CA LEU A 47 -7.00 1.54 -10.58
C LEU A 47 -5.90 0.71 -11.22
N GLN A 48 -5.55 0.98 -12.48
CA GLN A 48 -4.53 0.24 -13.21
C GLN A 48 -3.15 0.38 -12.56
N VAL A 49 -2.78 1.61 -12.19
CA VAL A 49 -1.44 1.89 -11.66
C VAL A 49 -1.35 1.56 -10.17
N SER A 50 -2.40 1.83 -9.39
CA SER A 50 -2.31 1.73 -7.92
C SER A 50 -2.78 0.39 -7.35
N ALA A 51 -3.56 -0.40 -8.11
CA ALA A 51 -4.04 -1.70 -7.64
C ALA A 51 -3.64 -2.84 -8.59
N PHE A 52 -4.02 -2.77 -9.86
CA PHE A 52 -3.80 -3.86 -10.81
C PHE A 52 -2.32 -4.13 -11.07
N SER A 53 -1.47 -3.11 -10.99
CA SER A 53 -0.01 -3.25 -11.16
C SER A 53 0.62 -4.24 -10.18
N PHE A 54 0.09 -4.38 -8.96
CA PHE A 54 0.58 -5.38 -7.99
C PHE A 54 0.37 -6.80 -8.50
N LYS A 55 -0.81 -7.10 -9.04
CA LYS A 55 -1.10 -8.38 -9.68
C LYS A 55 -0.19 -8.63 -10.90
N GLU A 56 0.04 -7.61 -11.72
CA GLU A 56 0.95 -7.75 -12.87
C GLU A 56 2.41 -7.98 -12.44
N MET A 57 2.87 -7.32 -11.37
CA MET A 57 4.19 -7.60 -10.78
C MET A 57 4.26 -9.02 -10.24
N ALA A 58 3.28 -9.44 -9.44
CA ALA A 58 3.22 -10.79 -8.89
C ALA A 58 3.27 -11.86 -9.98
N ARG A 59 2.48 -11.70 -11.05
CA ARG A 59 2.50 -12.59 -12.21
C ARG A 59 3.86 -12.62 -12.91
N GLY A 60 4.47 -11.44 -13.11
CA GLY A 60 5.71 -11.32 -13.84
C GLY A 60 6.89 -11.95 -13.10
N PHE A 61 6.97 -11.77 -11.78
CA PHE A 61 8.05 -12.29 -10.95
C PHE A 61 7.82 -13.71 -10.40
N LEU A 62 6.61 -14.28 -10.59
CA LEU A 62 6.29 -15.63 -10.12
C LEU A 62 7.31 -16.70 -10.57
N PRO A 63 7.82 -16.71 -11.82
CA PRO A 63 8.80 -17.71 -12.23
C PRO A 63 10.07 -17.73 -11.37
N LEU A 64 10.50 -16.57 -10.84
CA LEU A 64 11.68 -16.45 -9.99
C LEU A 64 11.43 -16.81 -8.52
N MET A 65 10.17 -17.02 -8.12
CA MET A 65 9.80 -17.27 -6.71
C MET A 65 9.15 -18.65 -6.49
N ARG A 66 8.41 -19.16 -7.46
CA ARG A 66 7.50 -20.31 -7.28
C ARG A 66 8.14 -21.60 -6.78
N GLU A 67 9.42 -21.83 -7.06
CA GLU A 67 10.13 -23.06 -6.67
C GLU A 67 10.66 -23.02 -5.23
N HIS A 68 10.78 -21.81 -4.66
CA HIS A 68 11.44 -21.57 -3.37
C HIS A 68 10.53 -20.90 -2.34
N GLY A 69 9.39 -20.37 -2.77
CA GLY A 69 8.56 -19.54 -1.93
C GLY A 69 9.09 -18.11 -1.82
N GLY A 70 8.68 -17.41 -0.77
CA GLY A 70 9.12 -16.05 -0.48
C GLY A 70 7.99 -15.16 0.01
N SER A 71 8.19 -13.85 -0.10
CA SER A 71 7.22 -12.87 0.40
C SER A 71 7.04 -11.69 -0.55
N MET A 72 5.80 -11.27 -0.74
CA MET A 72 5.44 -10.05 -1.45
C MET A 72 4.75 -9.08 -0.50
N VAL A 73 5.17 -7.82 -0.50
CA VAL A 73 4.59 -6.77 0.33
C VAL A 73 4.19 -5.59 -0.54
N THR A 74 2.97 -5.08 -0.34
CA THR A 74 2.54 -3.81 -0.94
C THR A 74 2.42 -2.72 0.11
N LEU A 75 2.60 -1.47 -0.31
CA LEU A 75 2.33 -0.29 0.53
C LEU A 75 0.94 0.23 0.26
N ASP A 76 0.18 0.36 1.33
CA ASP A 76 -1.22 0.73 1.30
C ASP A 76 -1.51 1.90 2.23
N PHE A 77 -2.75 2.39 2.15
CA PHE A 77 -3.34 3.35 3.06
C PHE A 77 -4.78 2.89 3.31
N ASP A 78 -5.15 2.67 4.56
CA ASP A 78 -6.43 2.07 4.94
C ASP A 78 -7.62 2.90 4.43
N ASN A 79 -8.30 2.36 3.43
CA ASN A 79 -9.47 2.98 2.79
C ASN A 79 -10.65 2.03 2.65
N SER A 80 -10.54 0.81 3.17
CA SER A 80 -11.65 -0.15 3.10
C SER A 80 -12.77 0.19 4.08
N THR A 81 -12.46 0.96 5.11
CA THR A 81 -13.40 1.30 6.21
C THR A 81 -13.73 2.78 6.31
N SER A 82 -12.97 3.66 5.64
CA SER A 82 -13.10 5.11 5.79
C SER A 82 -12.93 5.85 4.47
N ALA A 83 -13.70 6.92 4.27
CA ALA A 83 -13.50 7.85 3.17
C ALA A 83 -12.64 9.04 3.64
N TRP A 84 -11.50 9.24 2.99
CA TRP A 84 -10.60 10.34 3.30
C TRP A 84 -10.88 11.55 2.43
N PRO A 85 -10.97 12.76 3.01
CA PRO A 85 -11.17 13.97 2.25
C PRO A 85 -10.08 14.16 1.18
N LYS A 86 -10.48 14.55 -0.02
CA LYS A 86 -9.57 14.83 -1.16
C LYS A 86 -8.79 13.63 -1.70
N TYR A 87 -8.98 12.42 -1.14
CA TYR A 87 -8.29 11.21 -1.58
C TYR A 87 -9.05 10.46 -2.68
N ASP A 88 -10.36 10.60 -2.73
CA ASP A 88 -11.28 10.23 -3.81
C ASP A 88 -10.99 8.85 -4.44
N TRP A 89 -10.70 8.81 -5.73
CA TRP A 89 -10.47 7.56 -6.46
C TRP A 89 -9.13 6.88 -6.13
N MET A 90 -8.19 7.57 -5.51
CA MET A 90 -7.04 6.91 -4.90
C MET A 90 -7.48 6.05 -3.71
N GLY A 91 -8.44 6.50 -2.90
CA GLY A 91 -9.02 5.71 -1.82
C GLY A 91 -9.67 4.43 -2.34
N VAL A 92 -10.48 4.52 -3.39
CA VAL A 92 -11.07 3.34 -4.05
C VAL A 92 -9.98 2.41 -4.58
N SER A 93 -8.91 2.96 -5.16
CA SER A 93 -7.78 2.16 -5.67
C SER A 93 -7.03 1.45 -4.54
N LYS A 94 -6.92 2.06 -3.36
CA LYS A 94 -6.30 1.43 -2.18
C LYS A 94 -7.19 0.31 -1.62
N ALA A 95 -8.49 0.50 -1.50
CA ALA A 95 -9.43 -0.57 -1.15
C ALA A 95 -9.37 -1.75 -2.15
N ALA A 96 -9.24 -1.44 -3.44
CA ALA A 96 -9.02 -2.47 -4.47
C ALA A 96 -7.68 -3.19 -4.28
N LEU A 97 -6.58 -2.48 -3.92
CA LEU A 97 -5.27 -3.06 -3.65
C LEU A 97 -5.31 -4.03 -2.45
N GLU A 98 -6.04 -3.70 -1.39
CA GLU A 98 -6.27 -4.62 -0.27
C GLU A 98 -6.95 -5.92 -0.73
N SER A 99 -7.99 -5.81 -1.57
CA SER A 99 -8.66 -6.98 -2.14
C SER A 99 -7.70 -7.79 -3.03
N VAL A 100 -6.91 -7.14 -3.88
CA VAL A 100 -5.87 -7.79 -4.71
C VAL A 100 -4.87 -8.53 -3.83
N THR A 101 -4.45 -7.95 -2.70
CA THR A 101 -3.55 -8.60 -1.73
C THR A 101 -4.12 -9.92 -1.23
N ARG A 102 -5.39 -9.95 -0.83
CA ARG A 102 -6.07 -11.18 -0.35
C ARG A 102 -6.18 -12.25 -1.45
N TYR A 103 -6.52 -11.86 -2.67
CA TYR A 103 -6.61 -12.80 -3.79
C TYR A 103 -5.23 -13.35 -4.20
N LEU A 104 -4.19 -12.52 -4.19
CA LEU A 104 -2.82 -12.98 -4.44
C LEU A 104 -2.33 -13.93 -3.33
N ALA A 105 -2.63 -13.65 -2.07
CA ALA A 105 -2.30 -14.53 -0.94
C ALA A 105 -2.93 -15.92 -1.13
N ARG A 106 -4.22 -15.99 -1.52
CA ARG A 106 -4.91 -17.25 -1.83
C ARG A 106 -4.23 -18.01 -2.97
N ASP A 107 -3.96 -17.33 -4.09
CA ASP A 107 -3.51 -18.00 -5.32
C ASP A 107 -2.02 -18.40 -5.25
N LEU A 108 -1.20 -17.62 -4.55
CA LEU A 108 0.25 -17.84 -4.45
C LEU A 108 0.65 -18.71 -3.25
N GLY A 109 -0.24 -18.92 -2.28
CA GLY A 109 0.02 -19.76 -1.11
C GLY A 109 0.44 -21.19 -1.44
N ARG A 110 -0.06 -21.76 -2.54
CA ARG A 110 0.37 -23.09 -3.03
C ARG A 110 1.86 -23.16 -3.41
N TYR A 111 2.48 -22.01 -3.69
CA TYR A 111 3.91 -21.88 -3.97
C TYR A 111 4.70 -21.46 -2.74
N LYS A 112 4.09 -21.44 -1.54
CA LYS A 112 4.70 -20.92 -0.31
C LYS A 112 5.13 -19.44 -0.41
N ILE A 113 4.44 -18.66 -1.23
CA ILE A 113 4.63 -17.21 -1.34
C ILE A 113 3.57 -16.52 -0.50
N ARG A 114 4.02 -15.76 0.50
CA ARG A 114 3.17 -14.91 1.36
C ARG A 114 2.95 -13.57 0.68
N VAL A 115 1.77 -13.00 0.83
CA VAL A 115 1.42 -11.70 0.26
C VAL A 115 0.69 -10.88 1.30
N ASN A 116 1.25 -9.74 1.69
CA ASN A 116 0.71 -8.87 2.72
C ASN A 116 0.77 -7.40 2.30
N ALA A 117 0.01 -6.55 2.97
CA ALA A 117 0.06 -5.11 2.81
C ALA A 117 0.51 -4.42 4.11
N VAL A 118 1.25 -3.33 3.99
CA VAL A 118 1.52 -2.39 5.08
C VAL A 118 0.66 -1.15 4.85
N CYS A 119 -0.34 -0.97 5.71
CA CYS A 119 -1.18 0.22 5.77
C CYS A 119 -0.45 1.29 6.60
N ALA A 120 0.29 2.15 5.92
CA ALA A 120 1.13 3.16 6.55
C ALA A 120 0.33 4.43 6.85
N GLY A 121 0.66 5.12 7.95
CA GLY A 121 0.31 6.51 8.11
C GLY A 121 0.94 7.38 6.99
N PRO A 122 0.52 8.65 6.83
CA PRO A 122 1.02 9.51 5.77
C PRO A 122 2.53 9.73 5.86
N LEU A 123 3.22 9.64 4.73
CA LEU A 123 4.66 9.87 4.62
C LEU A 123 4.95 10.93 3.55
N ALA A 124 5.82 11.87 3.85
CA ALA A 124 6.28 12.88 2.91
C ALA A 124 7.14 12.23 1.81
N THR A 125 6.50 11.94 0.69
CA THR A 125 7.12 11.37 -0.51
C THR A 125 6.80 12.24 -1.72
N LEU A 126 7.51 12.05 -2.81
CA LEU A 126 7.19 12.73 -4.07
C LEU A 126 5.76 12.42 -4.55
N ALA A 127 5.30 11.18 -4.38
CA ALA A 127 3.92 10.81 -4.71
C ALA A 127 2.90 11.53 -3.82
N ALA A 128 3.16 11.65 -2.52
CA ALA A 128 2.29 12.33 -1.57
C ALA A 128 2.17 13.84 -1.82
N SER A 129 3.22 14.47 -2.38
CA SER A 129 3.18 15.90 -2.72
C SER A 129 2.15 16.25 -3.79
N GLY A 130 1.68 15.27 -4.57
CA GLY A 130 0.59 15.43 -5.54
C GLY A 130 -0.81 15.41 -4.93
N ILE A 131 -0.97 15.09 -3.64
CA ILE A 131 -2.27 15.05 -2.96
C ILE A 131 -2.60 16.45 -2.45
N PRO A 132 -3.71 17.06 -2.90
CA PRO A 132 -4.13 18.38 -2.42
C PRO A 132 -4.35 18.40 -0.90
N GLY A 133 -3.70 19.32 -0.20
CA GLY A 133 -3.83 19.45 1.27
C GLY A 133 -3.08 18.36 2.06
N PHE A 134 -2.09 17.71 1.49
CA PHE A 134 -1.32 16.66 2.16
C PHE A 134 -0.71 17.10 3.52
N LYS A 135 -0.33 18.37 3.64
CA LYS A 135 0.21 18.91 4.90
C LYS A 135 -0.80 18.87 6.05
N ASP A 136 -2.10 18.93 5.76
CA ASP A 136 -3.15 18.90 6.78
C ASP A 136 -3.18 17.54 7.51
N PHE A 137 -2.68 16.49 6.86
CA PHE A 137 -2.56 15.17 7.50
C PHE A 137 -1.58 15.12 8.66
N GLU A 138 -0.52 15.95 8.65
CA GLU A 138 0.46 15.98 9.75
C GLU A 138 -0.22 16.32 11.07
N GLU A 139 -0.95 17.42 11.10
CA GLU A 139 -1.64 17.88 12.30
C GLU A 139 -2.69 16.88 12.80
N VAL A 140 -3.44 16.28 11.86
CA VAL A 140 -4.47 15.28 12.19
C VAL A 140 -3.84 14.01 12.79
N TRP A 141 -2.72 13.53 12.22
CA TRP A 141 -2.03 12.35 12.74
C TRP A 141 -1.34 12.61 14.08
N GLU A 142 -0.67 13.76 14.23
CA GLU A 142 -0.01 14.14 15.47
C GLU A 142 -0.97 14.16 16.66
N LYS A 143 -2.19 14.67 16.44
CA LYS A 143 -3.22 14.75 17.49
C LYS A 143 -3.86 13.41 17.83
N ARG A 144 -4.04 12.52 16.85
CA ARG A 144 -4.87 11.34 17.01
C ARG A 144 -4.09 10.03 17.15
N ALA A 145 -2.86 9.94 16.64
CA ALA A 145 -2.07 8.73 16.76
C ALA A 145 -1.47 8.59 18.17
N PRO A 146 -1.84 7.57 18.97
CA PRO A 146 -1.39 7.47 20.39
C PRO A 146 0.13 7.36 20.56
N LEU A 147 0.85 6.85 19.56
CA LEU A 147 2.32 6.79 19.57
C LEU A 147 2.96 8.02 18.91
N GLY A 148 2.16 9.01 18.50
CA GLY A 148 2.60 10.05 17.61
C GLY A 148 2.90 9.54 16.21
N TRP A 149 3.16 10.47 15.29
CA TRP A 149 3.52 10.15 13.92
C TRP A 149 4.39 11.26 13.32
N SER A 150 5.39 10.88 12.54
CA SER A 150 6.20 11.82 11.77
C SER A 150 6.09 11.53 10.27
N LEU A 151 5.68 12.51 9.49
CA LEU A 151 5.65 12.40 8.03
C LEU A 151 7.03 12.15 7.42
N GLN A 152 8.10 12.56 8.11
CA GLN A 152 9.48 12.48 7.62
C GLN A 152 10.17 11.15 7.95
N ASP A 153 9.78 10.49 9.05
CA ASP A 153 10.38 9.22 9.46
C ASP A 153 9.74 8.01 8.78
N LYS A 154 10.42 7.46 7.80
CA LYS A 154 10.01 6.27 7.05
C LYS A 154 10.44 4.97 7.71
N SER A 155 11.25 5.04 8.78
CA SER A 155 11.87 3.87 9.40
C SER A 155 10.88 2.88 10.00
N PRO A 156 9.76 3.29 10.67
CA PRO A 156 8.77 2.35 11.17
C PRO A 156 8.16 1.49 10.06
N VAL A 157 7.80 2.11 8.94
CA VAL A 157 7.24 1.41 7.77
C VAL A 157 8.29 0.48 7.14
N GLY A 158 9.53 0.95 6.99
CA GLY A 158 10.63 0.13 6.45
C GLY A 158 10.91 -1.11 7.31
N ARG A 159 10.87 -0.98 8.65
CA ARG A 159 11.03 -2.13 9.57
C ARG A 159 9.88 -3.13 9.45
N ALA A 160 8.64 -2.66 9.35
CA ALA A 160 7.48 -3.53 9.16
C ALA A 160 7.56 -4.31 7.83
N VAL A 161 7.93 -3.63 6.74
CA VAL A 161 8.18 -4.28 5.44
C VAL A 161 9.27 -5.35 5.57
N ALA A 162 10.39 -5.04 6.24
CA ALA A 162 11.50 -6.00 6.43
C ALA A 162 11.04 -7.23 7.23
N VAL A 163 10.23 -7.07 8.27
CA VAL A 163 9.67 -8.18 9.06
C VAL A 163 8.73 -9.03 8.21
N LEU A 164 7.85 -8.43 7.41
CA LEU A 164 6.94 -9.17 6.53
C LEU A 164 7.68 -9.91 5.39
N LEU A 165 8.82 -9.39 4.95
CA LEU A 165 9.67 -10.06 3.95
C LEU A 165 10.51 -11.20 4.56
N SER A 166 10.81 -11.13 5.85
CA SER A 166 11.61 -12.14 6.55
C SER A 166 10.77 -13.36 6.94
N ASP A 167 11.43 -14.41 7.46
CA ASP A 167 10.78 -15.64 7.94
C ASP A 167 10.23 -15.51 9.37
N HIS A 168 10.28 -14.32 9.99
CA HIS A 168 9.72 -14.12 11.33
C HIS A 168 8.20 -14.27 11.40
N LEU A 169 7.51 -14.05 10.26
CA LEU A 169 6.05 -14.19 10.14
C LEU A 169 5.72 -15.18 9.00
N ASP A 170 6.27 -16.38 9.07
CA ASP A 170 6.22 -17.41 8.04
C ASP A 170 4.81 -17.94 7.73
N MET A 171 3.87 -17.82 8.67
CA MET A 171 2.48 -18.21 8.54
C MET A 171 1.50 -17.04 8.35
N THR A 172 2.02 -15.83 8.07
CA THR A 172 1.21 -14.62 7.89
C THR A 172 1.08 -14.27 6.41
N THR A 173 -0.15 -14.34 5.87
CA THR A 173 -0.46 -13.99 4.47
C THR A 173 -1.88 -13.46 4.35
N GLY A 174 -2.11 -12.52 3.43
CA GLY A 174 -3.40 -11.85 3.25
C GLY A 174 -3.67 -10.75 4.28
N GLU A 175 -2.67 -10.40 5.10
CA GLU A 175 -2.79 -9.47 6.22
C GLU A 175 -2.60 -8.02 5.76
N LEU A 176 -3.31 -7.11 6.45
CA LEU A 176 -3.20 -5.66 6.32
C LEU A 176 -2.60 -5.13 7.63
N LEU A 177 -1.28 -4.99 7.68
CA LEU A 177 -0.55 -4.56 8.86
C LEU A 177 -0.54 -3.03 8.95
N HIS A 178 -1.23 -2.48 9.94
CA HIS A 178 -1.20 -1.04 10.20
C HIS A 178 0.11 -0.59 10.84
N VAL A 179 0.70 0.43 10.26
CA VAL A 179 1.90 1.14 10.77
C VAL A 179 1.63 2.64 10.66
N ASP A 180 0.86 3.17 11.59
CA ASP A 180 0.27 4.50 11.55
C ASP A 180 0.23 5.19 12.92
N GLY A 181 1.03 4.69 13.88
CA GLY A 181 1.03 5.18 15.25
C GLY A 181 -0.22 4.81 16.05
N GLY A 182 -1.06 3.90 15.53
CA GLY A 182 -2.32 3.48 16.15
C GLY A 182 -3.52 4.34 15.75
N TYR A 183 -3.36 5.23 14.78
CA TYR A 183 -4.42 6.14 14.31
C TYR A 183 -5.70 5.40 13.93
N HIS A 184 -5.61 4.31 13.16
CA HIS A 184 -6.75 3.52 12.66
C HIS A 184 -7.65 3.00 13.79
N ALA A 185 -7.08 2.73 14.96
CA ALA A 185 -7.80 2.14 16.10
C ALA A 185 -8.52 3.18 16.96
N MET A 186 -8.28 4.49 16.73
CA MET A 186 -8.87 5.55 17.53
C MET A 186 -10.26 5.94 17.05
N GLY A 187 -11.19 6.04 17.97
CA GLY A 187 -12.52 6.64 17.75
C GLY A 187 -12.46 8.16 17.59
N THR A 188 -13.57 8.84 17.83
CA THR A 188 -13.61 10.31 17.86
C THR A 188 -12.95 10.85 19.14
N GLU A 189 -12.32 12.01 19.06
CA GLU A 189 -11.90 12.75 20.24
C GLU A 189 -13.15 13.25 20.99
N LEU A 190 -13.14 13.13 22.31
CA LEU A 190 -14.11 13.78 23.16
C LEU A 190 -13.60 15.21 23.44
N PRO A 191 -14.48 16.22 23.53
CA PRO A 191 -14.05 17.53 23.99
C PRO A 191 -13.39 17.39 25.38
N PRO A 192 -12.39 18.24 25.70
CA PRO A 192 -11.79 18.22 27.03
C PRO A 192 -12.89 18.37 28.08
N ALA A 193 -12.77 17.62 29.17
CA ALA A 193 -13.65 17.78 30.33
C ALA A 193 -13.44 19.19 30.91
N ASP A 194 -14.53 19.96 31.08
CA ASP A 194 -14.51 21.25 31.73
C ASP A 194 -13.98 21.18 33.18
#